data_665284acec7b8682898360afd3b81f3b
#
_entry.id   665284acec7b8682898360afd3b81f3b
#
_cell.length_a   1.000
_cell.length_b   1.000
_cell.length_c   1.000
_cell.angle_alpha   90.00
_cell.angle_beta   90.00
_cell.angle_gamma   90.00
#
_symmetry.space_group_name_H-M   'P 1'
#
loop_
_entity.id
_entity.type
_entity.pdbx_description
1 polymer ?
#
loop_
_entity_poly.entity_id
_entity_poly.type
_entity_poly.pdbx_seq_one_letter_code
_entity_poly.pdbx_strand_id
1 'polypeptide(L)'
;LHLSFRRQRQMCIRDRFTRYGASVNTRELIAEEGGFIDDSISFNDDLPYFVNVKDKPWLVLPYSMETNDARFWRGGLVSTGDFYEYLKDTFDCLYEEGKTHPKMMSVGLHCRISGRPARSLAVEKFLGYVNNFPNVWIAPRIDIANWWLTNYSGLKQ
;
A
#
# COMPACT_ATOMS: atom_id res chain seq x y z
N LEU A 1 -16.97 11.67 20.39
CA LEU A 1 -17.08 10.87 19.14
C LEU A 1 -16.55 11.61 17.91
N HIS A 2 -16.74 12.94 17.80
CA HIS A 2 -16.30 13.74 16.64
C HIS A 2 -14.78 13.91 16.52
N LEU A 3 -14.02 13.84 17.60
CA LEU A 3 -12.57 14.03 17.61
C LEU A 3 -11.80 12.80 17.06
N SER A 4 -12.31 11.58 17.28
CA SER A 4 -11.69 10.36 16.76
C SER A 4 -11.87 10.22 15.24
N PHE A 5 -13.03 10.62 14.69
CA PHE A 5 -13.27 10.65 13.24
C PHE A 5 -12.42 11.71 12.51
N ARG A 6 -12.13 12.84 13.14
CA ARG A 6 -11.21 13.84 12.61
C ARG A 6 -9.77 13.34 12.58
N ARG A 7 -9.33 12.61 13.63
CA ARG A 7 -7.99 12.00 13.65
C ARG A 7 -7.82 10.94 12.56
N GLN A 8 -8.81 10.05 12.35
CA GLN A 8 -8.77 9.08 11.26
C GLN A 8 -8.75 9.73 9.87
N ARG A 9 -9.55 10.79 9.65
CA ARG A 9 -9.49 11.56 8.40
C ARG A 9 -8.14 12.25 8.19
N GLN A 10 -7.53 12.77 9.23
CA GLN A 10 -6.23 13.42 9.16
C GLN A 10 -5.09 12.41 8.93
N MET A 11 -5.15 11.23 9.54
CA MET A 11 -4.18 10.16 9.32
C MET A 11 -4.17 9.65 7.87
N CYS A 12 -5.34 9.56 7.22
CA CYS A 12 -5.43 9.07 5.83
C CYS A 12 -5.10 10.14 4.77
N ILE A 13 -5.10 11.42 5.10
CA ILE A 13 -4.99 12.53 4.14
C ILE A 13 -3.66 13.29 4.26
N ARG A 14 -3.05 13.32 5.46
CA ARG A 14 -1.83 14.09 5.70
C ARG A 14 -0.54 13.30 5.58
N ASP A 15 -0.60 11.99 5.80
CA ASP A 15 0.63 11.22 5.95
C ASP A 15 1.12 10.64 4.62
N ARG A 16 0.22 10.43 3.66
CA ARG A 16 0.56 9.94 2.33
C ARG A 16 -0.42 10.44 1.27
N PHE A 17 0.05 10.50 0.05
CA PHE A 17 -0.76 10.80 -1.11
C PHE A 17 -0.83 9.60 -2.06
N THR A 18 -2.04 9.14 -2.37
CA THR A 18 -2.29 8.09 -3.37
C THR A 18 -3.41 8.51 -4.28
N ARG A 19 -3.14 8.65 -5.56
CA ARG A 19 -4.15 8.99 -6.55
C ARG A 19 -3.86 8.30 -7.88
N TYR A 20 -4.88 7.64 -8.40
CA TYR A 20 -4.86 7.15 -9.77
C TYR A 20 -4.97 8.35 -10.73
N GLY A 21 -4.07 8.45 -11.70
CA GLY A 21 -4.03 9.53 -12.67
C GLY A 21 -3.35 10.81 -12.16
N ALA A 22 -2.31 10.68 -11.35
CA ALA A 22 -1.43 11.78 -11.01
C ALA A 22 -0.82 12.43 -12.25
N SER A 23 -0.65 13.76 -12.24
CA SER A 23 0.08 14.50 -13.27
C SER A 23 1.58 14.52 -12.97
N VAL A 24 2.38 14.97 -13.94
CA VAL A 24 3.83 15.13 -13.76
C VAL A 24 4.19 16.09 -12.63
N ASN A 25 3.33 17.05 -12.31
CA ASN A 25 3.56 18.04 -11.27
C ASN A 25 3.03 17.60 -9.88
N THR A 26 2.30 16.49 -9.80
CA THR A 26 1.60 16.10 -8.56
C THR A 26 2.57 15.93 -7.41
N ARG A 27 3.70 15.24 -7.61
CA ARG A 27 4.67 14.96 -6.56
C ARG A 27 5.33 16.25 -6.03
N GLU A 28 5.66 17.18 -6.91
CA GLU A 28 6.21 18.47 -6.50
C GLU A 28 5.21 19.26 -5.67
N LEU A 29 3.95 19.32 -6.10
CA LEU A 29 2.89 20.04 -5.39
C LEU A 29 2.62 19.47 -3.98
N ILE A 30 2.59 18.16 -3.82
CA ILE A 30 2.40 17.55 -2.50
C ILE A 30 3.62 17.72 -1.59
N ALA A 31 4.82 17.73 -2.16
CA ALA A 31 6.04 18.02 -1.41
C ALA A 31 6.09 19.48 -0.95
N GLU A 32 5.60 20.43 -1.76
CA GLU A 32 5.48 21.85 -1.41
C GLU A 32 4.41 22.14 -0.37
N GLU A 33 3.25 21.48 -0.48
CA GLU A 33 2.13 21.64 0.48
C GLU A 33 2.58 21.29 1.90
N GLY A 34 3.48 20.32 2.04
CA GLY A 34 3.97 19.84 3.32
C GLY A 34 2.96 18.98 4.08
N GLY A 35 3.44 18.34 5.15
CA GLY A 35 2.62 17.44 5.97
C GLY A 35 2.42 16.05 5.38
N PHE A 36 2.95 15.76 4.18
CA PHE A 36 3.07 14.44 3.60
C PHE A 36 4.50 13.94 3.77
N ILE A 37 4.67 12.67 4.07
CA ILE A 37 5.98 12.04 4.22
C ILE A 37 6.31 11.08 3.09
N ASP A 38 5.30 10.64 2.35
CA ASP A 38 5.43 9.75 1.21
C ASP A 38 4.33 9.96 0.17
N ASP A 39 4.53 9.39 -0.99
CA ASP A 39 3.46 9.15 -1.97
C ASP A 39 3.41 7.68 -2.41
N SER A 40 2.25 7.28 -2.95
CA SER A 40 2.01 5.95 -3.51
C SER A 40 1.45 6.05 -4.94
N ILE A 41 2.00 6.95 -5.75
CA ILE A 41 1.55 7.17 -7.13
C ILE A 41 2.32 6.35 -8.16
N SER A 42 3.32 5.58 -7.73
CA SER A 42 4.13 4.72 -8.58
C SER A 42 3.76 3.24 -8.40
N PHE A 43 3.92 2.45 -9.48
CA PHE A 43 3.56 1.03 -9.55
C PHE A 43 4.72 0.17 -10.06
N ASN A 44 5.94 0.64 -9.92
CA ASN A 44 7.11 0.13 -10.63
C ASN A 44 8.07 -0.67 -9.76
N ASP A 45 7.76 -0.85 -8.48
CA ASP A 45 8.62 -1.58 -7.55
C ASP A 45 7.80 -2.25 -6.44
N ASP A 46 8.40 -3.22 -5.74
CA ASP A 46 7.84 -3.89 -4.56
C ASP A 46 8.22 -3.17 -3.27
N LEU A 47 9.35 -2.46 -3.25
CA LEU A 47 9.90 -1.84 -2.04
C LEU A 47 9.83 -0.31 -2.11
N PRO A 48 9.75 0.37 -0.96
CA PRO A 48 9.91 1.81 -0.89
C PRO A 48 11.28 2.26 -1.40
N TYR A 49 11.32 3.42 -2.05
CA TYR A 49 12.55 4.01 -2.56
C TYR A 49 12.49 5.54 -2.49
N PHE A 50 13.65 6.18 -2.61
CA PHE A 50 13.73 7.64 -2.66
C PHE A 50 13.86 8.16 -4.09
N VAL A 51 13.23 9.28 -4.34
CA VAL A 51 13.42 10.10 -5.55
C VAL A 51 13.81 11.51 -5.13
N ASN A 52 14.45 12.24 -6.04
CA ASN A 52 14.74 13.66 -5.81
C ASN A 52 13.55 14.50 -6.26
N VAL A 53 13.02 15.34 -5.37
CA VAL A 53 11.97 16.31 -5.66
C VAL A 53 12.45 17.67 -5.17
N LYS A 54 12.74 18.58 -6.10
CA LYS A 54 13.26 19.92 -5.80
C LYS A 54 14.46 19.88 -4.84
N ASP A 55 15.45 19.08 -5.20
CA ASP A 55 16.69 18.87 -4.45
C ASP A 55 16.51 18.31 -3.03
N LYS A 56 15.36 17.70 -2.76
CA LYS A 56 15.08 17.01 -1.50
C LYS A 56 14.71 15.54 -1.74
N PRO A 57 15.20 14.62 -0.91
CA PRO A 57 14.79 13.23 -0.98
C PRO A 57 13.31 13.11 -0.59
N TRP A 58 12.55 12.44 -1.43
CA TRP A 58 11.14 12.16 -1.26
C TRP A 58 10.89 10.67 -1.27
N LEU A 59 10.15 10.16 -0.29
CA LEU A 59 9.86 8.74 -0.17
C LEU A 59 8.69 8.35 -1.08
N VAL A 60 8.89 7.30 -1.87
CA VAL A 60 7.84 6.65 -2.64
C VAL A 60 7.57 5.27 -2.04
N LEU A 61 6.32 5.01 -1.64
CA LEU A 61 5.84 3.68 -1.31
C LEU A 61 5.06 3.14 -2.49
N PRO A 62 5.62 2.22 -3.28
CA PRO A 62 4.92 1.67 -4.44
C PRO A 62 3.58 1.04 -4.08
N TYR A 63 2.67 1.05 -5.03
CA TYR A 63 1.34 0.51 -4.90
C TYR A 63 1.07 -0.50 -6.02
N SER A 64 0.36 -1.58 -5.74
CA SER A 64 0.00 -2.57 -6.75
C SER A 64 -1.46 -2.43 -7.17
N MET A 65 -1.70 -2.46 -8.48
CA MET A 65 -3.05 -2.56 -9.05
C MET A 65 -3.53 -4.00 -9.18
N GLU A 66 -2.62 -4.96 -9.11
CA GLU A 66 -2.95 -6.38 -9.29
C GLU A 66 -3.71 -6.92 -8.10
N THR A 67 -3.29 -6.57 -6.90
CA THR A 67 -3.88 -6.97 -5.62
C THR A 67 -4.95 -6.00 -5.14
N ASN A 68 -5.65 -5.35 -6.07
CA ASN A 68 -6.69 -4.37 -5.81
C ASN A 68 -8.08 -4.93 -6.09
N ASP A 69 -9.01 -4.76 -5.16
CA ASP A 69 -10.39 -5.24 -5.29
C ASP A 69 -11.19 -4.56 -6.41
N ALA A 70 -10.71 -3.44 -6.96
CA ALA A 70 -11.31 -2.82 -8.14
C ALA A 70 -11.34 -3.75 -9.36
N ARG A 71 -10.55 -4.83 -9.37
CA ARG A 71 -10.61 -5.89 -10.39
C ARG A 71 -11.97 -6.57 -10.47
N PHE A 72 -12.76 -6.59 -9.39
CA PHE A 72 -14.15 -7.05 -9.46
C PHE A 72 -15.02 -6.24 -10.43
N TRP A 73 -14.71 -4.95 -10.62
CA TRP A 73 -15.45 -4.08 -11.52
C TRP A 73 -14.86 -3.98 -12.93
N ARG A 74 -13.54 -4.17 -13.03
CA ARG A 74 -12.81 -4.08 -14.30
C ARG A 74 -12.79 -5.41 -15.06
N GLY A 75 -13.30 -6.46 -14.45
CA GLY A 75 -13.20 -7.84 -14.95
C GLY A 75 -11.92 -8.55 -14.48
N GLY A 76 -11.93 -9.87 -14.59
CA GLY A 76 -10.84 -10.73 -14.17
C GLY A 76 -11.00 -11.35 -12.79
N LEU A 77 -11.90 -10.85 -11.95
CA LEU A 77 -12.33 -11.51 -10.71
C LEU A 77 -13.84 -11.60 -10.70
N VAL A 78 -14.36 -12.82 -10.60
CA VAL A 78 -15.81 -13.08 -10.62
C VAL A 78 -16.29 -13.46 -9.22
N SER A 79 -15.57 -14.33 -8.53
CA SER A 79 -15.95 -14.87 -7.23
C SER A 79 -15.06 -14.36 -6.10
N THR A 80 -15.53 -14.55 -4.88
CA THR A 80 -14.75 -14.33 -3.66
C THR A 80 -13.52 -15.24 -3.61
N GLY A 81 -13.66 -16.47 -4.12
CA GLY A 81 -12.57 -17.44 -4.23
C GLY A 81 -11.45 -16.94 -5.12
N ASP A 82 -11.76 -16.40 -6.29
CA ASP A 82 -10.75 -15.87 -7.23
C ASP A 82 -9.89 -14.80 -6.59
N PHE A 83 -10.49 -13.90 -5.81
CA PHE A 83 -9.74 -12.85 -5.14
C PHE A 83 -8.84 -13.39 -4.03
N TYR A 84 -9.35 -14.31 -3.22
CA TYR A 84 -8.57 -14.97 -2.19
C TYR A 84 -7.36 -15.73 -2.77
N GLU A 85 -7.61 -16.58 -3.78
CA GLU A 85 -6.55 -17.35 -4.43
C GLU A 85 -5.49 -16.44 -5.06
N TYR A 86 -5.92 -15.37 -5.74
CA TYR A 86 -4.99 -14.41 -6.33
C TYR A 86 -4.12 -13.71 -5.29
N LEU A 87 -4.71 -13.28 -4.17
CA LEU A 87 -3.96 -12.67 -3.06
C LEU A 87 -3.00 -13.67 -2.42
N LYS A 88 -3.46 -14.90 -2.23
CA LYS A 88 -2.67 -15.99 -1.65
C LYS A 88 -1.47 -16.31 -2.50
N ASP A 89 -1.67 -16.54 -3.80
CA ASP A 89 -0.59 -16.89 -4.72
C ASP A 89 0.44 -15.77 -4.84
N THR A 90 -0.01 -14.52 -4.87
CA THR A 90 0.87 -13.35 -4.85
C THR A 90 1.70 -13.31 -3.55
N PHE A 91 1.04 -13.54 -2.41
CA PHE A 91 1.72 -13.58 -1.12
C PHE A 91 2.75 -14.71 -1.06
N ASP A 92 2.39 -15.92 -1.47
CA ASP A 92 3.27 -17.08 -1.44
C ASP A 92 4.54 -16.85 -2.28
N CYS A 93 4.38 -16.27 -3.47
CA CYS A 93 5.50 -15.91 -4.34
C CYS A 93 6.43 -14.89 -3.64
N LEU A 94 5.87 -13.79 -3.15
CA LEU A 94 6.66 -12.75 -2.48
C LEU A 94 7.27 -13.24 -1.16
N TYR A 95 6.59 -14.14 -0.44
CA TYR A 95 7.12 -14.73 0.78
C TYR A 95 8.34 -15.64 0.51
N GLU A 96 8.28 -16.45 -0.55
CA GLU A 96 9.42 -17.26 -0.98
C GLU A 96 10.61 -16.39 -1.42
N GLU A 97 10.38 -15.36 -2.22
CA GLU A 97 11.41 -14.40 -2.61
C GLU A 97 11.97 -13.63 -1.40
N GLY A 98 11.09 -13.34 -0.43
CA GLY A 98 11.41 -12.65 0.81
C GLY A 98 12.43 -13.34 1.71
N LYS A 99 12.69 -14.63 1.50
CA LYS A 99 13.74 -15.39 2.20
C LYS A 99 15.15 -14.90 1.85
N THR A 100 15.32 -14.31 0.69
CA THR A 100 16.62 -13.81 0.20
C THR A 100 16.66 -12.28 0.12
N HIS A 101 15.57 -11.66 -0.25
CA HIS A 101 15.45 -10.20 -0.41
C HIS A 101 14.10 -9.74 0.14
N PRO A 102 14.06 -8.71 1.00
CA PRO A 102 12.80 -8.24 1.57
C PRO A 102 11.81 -7.87 0.46
N LYS A 103 10.53 -8.10 0.73
CA LYS A 103 9.43 -7.80 -0.20
C LYS A 103 8.31 -7.07 0.53
N MET A 104 7.58 -6.26 -0.19
CA MET A 104 6.39 -5.59 0.30
C MET A 104 5.19 -5.91 -0.60
N MET A 105 4.07 -6.28 -0.01
CA MET A 105 2.80 -6.47 -0.69
C MET A 105 1.81 -5.40 -0.26
N SER A 106 1.12 -4.78 -1.23
CA SER A 106 0.03 -3.84 -0.96
C SER A 106 -1.29 -4.43 -1.44
N VAL A 107 -2.29 -4.49 -0.57
CA VAL A 107 -3.65 -4.92 -0.93
C VAL A 107 -4.57 -3.71 -0.94
N GLY A 108 -5.13 -3.40 -2.11
CA GLY A 108 -6.05 -2.28 -2.29
C GLY A 108 -7.49 -2.68 -2.00
N LEU A 109 -8.12 -2.02 -1.03
CA LEU A 109 -9.48 -2.32 -0.61
C LEU A 109 -10.36 -1.08 -0.69
N HIS A 110 -11.55 -1.22 -1.27
CA HIS A 110 -12.58 -0.20 -1.28
C HIS A 110 -13.77 -0.66 -0.45
N CYS A 111 -14.21 0.13 0.50
CA CYS A 111 -15.35 -0.22 1.37
C CYS A 111 -16.62 -0.55 0.58
N ARG A 112 -16.85 0.09 -0.56
CA ARG A 112 -17.97 -0.20 -1.46
C ARG A 112 -17.83 -1.50 -2.26
N ILE A 113 -16.63 -2.07 -2.34
CA ILE A 113 -16.34 -3.33 -3.06
C ILE A 113 -16.15 -4.46 -2.05
N SER A 114 -15.03 -4.50 -1.36
CA SER A 114 -14.69 -5.55 -0.40
C SER A 114 -15.45 -5.45 0.92
N GLY A 115 -16.07 -4.31 1.23
CA GLY A 115 -16.96 -4.18 2.38
C GLY A 115 -18.33 -4.85 2.21
N ARG A 116 -18.57 -5.58 1.11
CA ARG A 116 -19.80 -6.37 0.91
C ARG A 116 -19.65 -7.75 1.54
N PRO A 117 -20.72 -8.35 2.12
CA PRO A 117 -20.64 -9.56 2.93
C PRO A 117 -19.87 -10.72 2.28
N ALA A 118 -20.17 -11.03 1.03
CA ALA A 118 -19.47 -12.12 0.33
C ALA A 118 -17.99 -11.79 0.07
N ARG A 119 -17.68 -10.56 -0.31
CA ARG A 119 -16.30 -10.15 -0.66
C ARG A 119 -15.41 -9.93 0.55
N SER A 120 -15.97 -9.50 1.68
CA SER A 120 -15.21 -9.36 2.93
C SER A 120 -14.65 -10.69 3.41
N LEU A 121 -15.32 -11.81 3.11
CA LEU A 121 -14.82 -13.15 3.43
C LEU A 121 -13.48 -13.49 2.74
N ALA A 122 -13.22 -12.94 1.54
CA ALA A 122 -11.92 -13.14 0.89
C ALA A 122 -10.80 -12.46 1.67
N VAL A 123 -11.06 -11.24 2.14
CA VAL A 123 -10.09 -10.47 2.94
C VAL A 123 -9.85 -11.14 4.28
N GLU A 124 -10.92 -11.58 4.95
CA GLU A 124 -10.83 -12.30 6.22
C GLU A 124 -10.00 -13.58 6.09
N LYS A 125 -10.30 -14.42 5.08
CA LYS A 125 -9.54 -15.64 4.81
C LYS A 125 -8.07 -15.34 4.51
N PHE A 126 -7.79 -14.32 3.71
CA PHE A 126 -6.44 -13.93 3.37
C PHE A 126 -5.66 -13.47 4.60
N LEU A 127 -6.22 -12.61 5.44
CA LEU A 127 -5.58 -12.18 6.67
C LEU A 127 -5.36 -13.35 7.64
N GLY A 128 -6.34 -14.25 7.76
CA GLY A 128 -6.18 -15.49 8.53
C GLY A 128 -5.06 -16.37 8.00
N TYR A 129 -4.91 -16.46 6.68
CA TYR A 129 -3.82 -17.20 6.05
C TYR A 129 -2.45 -16.60 6.36
N VAL A 130 -2.27 -15.31 6.09
CA VAL A 130 -0.99 -14.58 6.25
C VAL A 130 -0.51 -14.57 7.70
N ASN A 131 -1.42 -14.52 8.67
CA ASN A 131 -1.09 -14.56 10.10
C ASN A 131 -0.42 -15.87 10.57
N ASN A 132 -0.44 -16.93 9.76
CA ASN A 132 0.26 -18.18 10.10
C ASN A 132 1.74 -18.19 9.69
N PHE A 133 2.22 -17.17 9.02
CA PHE A 133 3.59 -17.10 8.53
C PHE A 133 4.49 -16.27 9.45
N PRO A 134 5.65 -16.80 9.86
CA PRO A 134 6.64 -16.02 10.60
C PRO A 134 7.30 -14.97 9.72
N ASN A 135 7.85 -13.94 10.35
CA ASN A 135 8.57 -12.85 9.67
C ASN A 135 7.73 -12.02 8.69
N VAL A 136 6.44 -12.01 8.88
CA VAL A 136 5.51 -11.14 8.15
C VAL A 136 5.08 -9.99 9.05
N TRP A 137 5.25 -8.78 8.56
CA TRP A 137 4.82 -7.57 9.25
C TRP A 137 3.60 -6.99 8.55
N ILE A 138 2.43 -7.15 9.16
CA ILE A 138 1.19 -6.53 8.70
C ILE A 138 1.09 -5.16 9.37
N ALA A 139 1.25 -4.11 8.61
CA ALA A 139 1.35 -2.75 9.12
C ALA A 139 0.54 -1.74 8.30
N PRO A 140 0.08 -0.66 8.92
CA PRO A 140 -0.32 0.54 8.18
C PRO A 140 0.84 1.07 7.33
N ARG A 141 0.54 1.64 6.18
CA ARG A 141 1.58 2.17 5.29
C ARG A 141 2.42 3.26 5.95
N ILE A 142 1.83 4.06 6.82
CA ILE A 142 2.55 5.11 7.56
C ILE A 142 3.66 4.54 8.45
N ASP A 143 3.44 3.36 9.05
CA ASP A 143 4.45 2.72 9.87
C ASP A 143 5.61 2.20 9.03
N ILE A 144 5.31 1.67 7.83
CA ILE A 144 6.33 1.28 6.85
C ILE A 144 7.12 2.51 6.40
N ALA A 145 6.45 3.63 6.10
CA ALA A 145 7.10 4.87 5.70
C ALA A 145 8.04 5.39 6.80
N ASN A 146 7.57 5.45 8.03
CA ASN A 146 8.37 5.90 9.18
C ASN A 146 9.57 4.99 9.43
N TRP A 147 9.37 3.68 9.33
CA TRP A 147 10.45 2.72 9.47
C TRP A 147 11.51 2.91 8.38
N TRP A 148 11.07 3.11 7.14
CA TRP A 148 11.97 3.34 5.99
C TRP A 148 12.75 4.64 6.13
N LEU A 149 12.09 5.73 6.49
CA LEU A 149 12.71 7.03 6.75
C LEU A 149 13.75 6.94 7.86
N THR A 150 13.49 6.16 8.91
CA THR A 150 14.41 6.01 10.04
C THR A 150 15.65 5.19 9.67
N ASN A 151 15.48 4.12 8.90
CA ASN A 151 16.55 3.15 8.66
C ASN A 151 17.36 3.43 7.38
N TYR A 152 16.77 4.12 6.39
CA TYR A 152 17.38 4.37 5.08
C TYR A 152 17.55 5.84 4.73
N SER A 153 17.26 6.77 5.63
CA SER A 153 17.43 8.22 5.38
C SER A 153 18.87 8.62 5.06
N GLY A 154 19.86 7.78 5.38
CA GLY A 154 21.27 7.99 5.04
C GLY A 154 21.67 7.61 3.62
N LEU A 155 20.82 6.89 2.87
CA LEU A 155 21.04 6.53 1.47
C LEU A 155 20.60 7.64 0.49
N LYS A 156 20.75 8.88 0.93
CA LYS A 156 20.50 10.05 0.09
C LYS A 156 21.62 10.13 -0.96
N GLN A 157 21.35 9.59 -2.13
CA GLN A 157 22.15 9.91 -3.31
C GLN A 157 21.73 11.23 -3.92
#